data_6032bd413c813b461b5769e1b7b0d44c
#
_entry.id   6032bd413c813b461b5769e1b7b0d44c
#
_cell.length_a   1.000
_cell.length_b   1.000
_cell.length_c   1.000
_cell.angle_alpha   90.00
_cell.angle_beta   90.00
_cell.angle_gamma   90.00
#
_symmetry.space_group_name_H-M   'P 1'
#
loop_
_entity.id
_entity.type
_entity.pdbx_description
1 polymer ?
#
loop_
_entity_poly.entity_id
_entity_poly.type
_entity_poly.pdbx_seq_one_letter_code
_entity_poly.pdbx_strand_id
1 'polypeptide(L)'
;MSHQETYRHNEAYAQFLAGWDAAFYAKYADTLKPNEPGARALDVGCGVGQVVARLAEAGFEAHGVDVSEPNIERAKKFCPRCQLYDGRRLPFPDAHFASVGALNVLEHVDEPEAFIKELVRVTRLGGRIVVSSPNFFRVFGFRDYHPRMRGVANKWRNWRRLQAKRRQMRESPESVRFDKMTPIVKEPFTPDDDAIVATNALEMRFFLERNGCTVERVECTDRYVAKPIDFALNLLPTRYMMFNAFLVATRKV
;
A
#
# COMPACT_ATOMS: atom_id res chain seq x y z
N MET A 1 -10.42 2.36 -20.81
CA MET A 1 -10.12 3.41 -19.82
C MET A 1 -9.42 2.72 -18.66
N SER A 2 -8.28 3.20 -18.22
CA SER A 2 -7.56 2.68 -17.05
C SER A 2 -8.39 2.97 -15.80
N HIS A 3 -8.36 2.08 -14.80
CA HIS A 3 -9.06 2.32 -13.55
C HIS A 3 -8.53 3.59 -12.85
N GLN A 4 -7.24 3.83 -12.94
CA GLN A 4 -6.58 5.02 -12.38
C GLN A 4 -7.07 6.35 -12.99
N GLU A 5 -7.57 6.35 -14.24
CA GLU A 5 -8.15 7.55 -14.84
C GLU A 5 -9.43 8.02 -14.15
N THR A 6 -10.14 7.13 -13.44
CA THR A 6 -11.34 7.50 -12.68
C THR A 6 -11.04 8.46 -11.52
N TYR A 7 -9.80 8.48 -11.04
CA TYR A 7 -9.36 9.38 -9.96
C TYR A 7 -8.86 10.73 -10.46
N ARG A 8 -8.52 10.85 -11.77
CA ARG A 8 -7.76 11.98 -12.29
C ARG A 8 -8.38 13.34 -11.98
N HIS A 9 -9.68 13.46 -12.12
CA HIS A 9 -10.43 14.70 -11.89
C HIS A 9 -11.49 14.55 -10.77
N ASN A 10 -11.33 13.55 -9.89
CA ASN A 10 -12.32 13.23 -8.87
C ASN A 10 -12.19 14.12 -7.62
N GLU A 11 -12.88 15.25 -7.66
CA GLU A 11 -12.91 16.23 -6.56
C GLU A 11 -13.58 15.66 -5.30
N ALA A 12 -14.65 14.85 -5.44
CA ALA A 12 -15.34 14.24 -4.31
C ALA A 12 -14.42 13.28 -3.54
N TYR A 13 -13.58 12.53 -4.25
CA TYR A 13 -12.58 11.65 -3.64
C TYR A 13 -11.51 12.46 -2.88
N ALA A 14 -11.05 13.57 -3.45
CA ALA A 14 -10.08 14.44 -2.78
C ALA A 14 -10.64 15.06 -1.50
N GLN A 15 -11.92 15.47 -1.50
CA GLN A 15 -12.61 15.94 -0.31
C GLN A 15 -12.76 14.84 0.75
N PHE A 16 -13.10 13.63 0.33
CA PHE A 16 -13.18 12.47 1.22
C PHE A 16 -11.85 12.21 1.92
N LEU A 17 -10.72 12.18 1.19
CA LEU A 17 -9.38 12.00 1.76
C LEU A 17 -8.98 13.13 2.70
N ALA A 18 -9.35 14.38 2.40
CA ALA A 18 -9.05 15.53 3.25
C ALA A 18 -9.77 15.48 4.61
N GLY A 19 -10.91 14.79 4.68
CA GLY A 19 -11.67 14.56 5.91
C GLY A 19 -11.19 13.41 6.78
N TRP A 20 -10.20 12.64 6.34
CA TRP A 20 -9.71 11.49 7.10
C TRP A 20 -8.89 11.91 8.32
N ASP A 21 -9.06 11.14 9.40
CA ASP A 21 -8.30 11.34 10.64
C ASP A 21 -6.79 11.20 10.38
N ALA A 22 -6.05 12.24 10.73
CA ALA A 22 -4.60 12.27 10.61
C ALA A 22 -3.91 11.14 11.40
N ALA A 23 -4.54 10.61 12.46
CA ALA A 23 -4.03 9.47 13.21
C ALA A 23 -3.97 8.17 12.37
N PHE A 24 -4.81 8.08 11.34
CA PHE A 24 -4.77 6.94 10.39
C PHE A 24 -3.40 6.77 9.76
N TYR A 25 -2.74 7.86 9.41
CA TYR A 25 -1.47 7.86 8.69
C TYR A 25 -0.24 7.73 9.60
N ALA A 26 -0.41 7.83 10.92
CA ALA A 26 0.71 7.99 11.85
C ALA A 26 1.72 6.83 11.79
N LYS A 27 1.26 5.58 11.91
CA LYS A 27 2.13 4.40 11.87
C LYS A 27 2.90 4.29 10.55
N TYR A 28 2.20 4.51 9.44
CA TYR A 28 2.81 4.46 8.11
C TYR A 28 3.84 5.58 7.93
N ALA A 29 3.49 6.82 8.23
CA ALA A 29 4.40 7.95 8.12
C ALA A 29 5.66 7.76 8.97
N ASP A 30 5.52 7.30 10.23
CA ASP A 30 6.65 7.03 11.11
C ASP A 30 7.54 5.89 10.61
N THR A 31 6.93 4.86 10.00
CA THR A 31 7.68 3.74 9.42
C THR A 31 8.40 4.16 8.13
N LEU A 32 7.82 5.09 7.37
CA LEU A 32 8.39 5.58 6.12
C LEU A 32 9.56 6.55 6.32
N LYS A 33 9.76 7.11 7.51
CA LYS A 33 10.90 7.99 7.80
C LYS A 33 12.23 7.29 7.49
N PRO A 34 13.11 7.88 6.65
CA PRO A 34 14.46 7.38 6.47
C PRO A 34 15.24 7.36 7.79
N ASN A 35 16.30 6.55 7.84
CA ASN A 35 17.19 6.53 9.01
C ASN A 35 18.15 7.73 9.07
N GLU A 36 18.43 8.34 7.91
CA GLU A 36 19.39 9.45 7.78
C GLU A 36 18.63 10.77 7.75
N PRO A 37 19.01 11.75 8.58
CA PRO A 37 18.41 13.09 8.53
C PRO A 37 18.54 13.73 7.16
N GLY A 38 17.50 14.42 6.70
CA GLY A 38 17.50 15.10 5.40
C GLY A 38 17.41 14.18 4.18
N ALA A 39 17.38 12.87 4.36
CA ALA A 39 17.31 11.94 3.24
C ALA A 39 15.97 12.04 2.49
N ARG A 40 15.98 11.62 1.21
CA ARG A 40 14.79 11.64 0.34
C ARG A 40 13.83 10.52 0.68
N ALA A 41 12.56 10.89 0.87
CA ALA A 41 11.45 9.98 1.07
C ALA A 41 10.35 10.23 0.03
N LEU A 42 9.75 9.17 -0.50
CA LEU A 42 8.67 9.24 -1.47
C LEU A 42 7.41 8.55 -0.94
N ASP A 43 6.29 9.25 -1.02
CA ASP A 43 4.95 8.68 -0.82
C ASP A 43 4.24 8.56 -2.16
N VAL A 44 3.95 7.34 -2.60
CA VAL A 44 3.29 7.03 -3.87
C VAL A 44 1.80 6.85 -3.62
N GLY A 45 0.96 7.59 -4.34
CA GLY A 45 -0.46 7.75 -4.01
C GLY A 45 -0.61 8.65 -2.78
N CYS A 46 0.08 9.78 -2.76
CA CYS A 46 0.17 10.65 -1.59
C CYS A 46 -1.14 11.36 -1.20
N GLY A 47 -2.20 11.18 -2.00
CA GLY A 47 -3.48 11.80 -1.78
C GLY A 47 -3.33 13.32 -1.61
N VAL A 48 -3.98 13.87 -0.59
CA VAL A 48 -3.93 15.31 -0.26
C VAL A 48 -2.66 15.73 0.51
N GLY A 49 -1.64 14.85 0.64
CA GLY A 49 -0.31 15.19 1.14
C GLY A 49 -0.09 15.07 2.64
N GLN A 50 -0.96 14.42 3.38
CA GLN A 50 -0.86 14.33 4.86
C GLN A 50 0.40 13.61 5.32
N VAL A 51 0.84 12.55 4.63
CA VAL A 51 2.07 11.81 4.95
C VAL A 51 3.30 12.63 4.55
N VAL A 52 3.26 13.23 3.35
CA VAL A 52 4.36 14.08 2.85
C VAL A 52 4.60 15.27 3.77
N ALA A 53 3.52 15.91 4.29
CA ALA A 53 3.63 16.99 5.26
C ALA A 53 4.38 16.54 6.53
N ARG A 54 4.01 15.39 7.10
CA ARG A 54 4.67 14.84 8.31
C ARG A 54 6.13 14.50 8.08
N LEU A 55 6.49 14.00 6.90
CA LEU A 55 7.89 13.73 6.55
C LEU A 55 8.69 15.03 6.41
N ALA A 56 8.10 16.06 5.79
CA ALA A 56 8.73 17.37 5.66
C ALA A 56 8.92 18.07 7.03
N GLU A 57 7.90 18.04 7.89
CA GLU A 57 7.97 18.54 9.28
C GLU A 57 9.04 17.81 10.11
N ALA A 58 9.27 16.53 9.84
CA ALA A 58 10.32 15.74 10.47
C ALA A 58 11.72 16.00 9.88
N GLY A 59 11.87 16.93 8.93
CA GLY A 59 13.14 17.36 8.37
C GLY A 59 13.66 16.50 7.20
N PHE A 60 12.82 15.67 6.58
CA PHE A 60 13.19 14.88 5.40
C PHE A 60 12.91 15.64 4.09
N GLU A 61 13.66 15.30 3.04
CA GLU A 61 13.35 15.75 1.68
C GLU A 61 12.16 14.92 1.16
N ALA A 62 10.94 15.34 1.52
CA ALA A 62 9.73 14.63 1.22
C ALA A 62 9.23 14.92 -0.21
N HIS A 63 8.85 13.87 -0.92
CA HIS A 63 8.24 13.90 -2.25
C HIS A 63 6.91 13.13 -2.23
N GLY A 64 5.97 13.55 -3.05
CA GLY A 64 4.70 12.84 -3.25
C GLY A 64 4.33 12.73 -4.71
N VAL A 65 3.68 11.63 -5.08
CA VAL A 65 3.06 11.50 -6.41
C VAL A 65 1.65 10.94 -6.26
N ASP A 66 0.74 11.42 -7.10
CA ASP A 66 -0.63 10.93 -7.19
C ASP A 66 -1.12 11.04 -8.63
N VAL A 67 -2.12 10.25 -9.00
CA VAL A 67 -2.76 10.30 -10.32
C VAL A 67 -3.87 11.35 -10.39
N SER A 68 -4.32 11.85 -9.24
CA SER A 68 -5.41 12.79 -9.09
C SER A 68 -4.92 14.24 -9.05
N GLU A 69 -5.39 15.05 -9.99
CA GLU A 69 -5.08 16.49 -10.03
C GLU A 69 -5.59 17.22 -8.78
N PRO A 70 -6.84 17.02 -8.32
CA PRO A 70 -7.33 17.65 -7.09
C PRO A 70 -6.54 17.27 -5.83
N ASN A 71 -6.02 16.02 -5.76
CA ASN A 71 -5.15 15.62 -4.67
C ASN A 71 -3.83 16.40 -4.69
N ILE A 72 -3.19 16.48 -5.85
CA ILE A 72 -1.89 17.16 -5.99
C ILE A 72 -2.01 18.67 -5.73
N GLU A 73 -3.08 19.32 -6.15
CA GLU A 73 -3.33 20.72 -5.83
C GLU A 73 -3.39 20.98 -4.32
N ARG A 74 -4.00 20.05 -3.56
CA ARG A 74 -4.04 20.13 -2.10
C ARG A 74 -2.67 19.80 -1.48
N ALA A 75 -2.03 18.74 -1.94
CA ALA A 75 -0.74 18.29 -1.42
C ALA A 75 0.37 19.33 -1.59
N LYS A 76 0.37 20.08 -2.69
CA LYS A 76 1.32 21.17 -2.95
C LYS A 76 1.26 22.30 -1.93
N LYS A 77 0.14 22.48 -1.22
CA LYS A 77 0.04 23.46 -0.13
C LYS A 77 0.95 23.11 1.06
N PHE A 78 1.25 21.84 1.24
CA PHE A 78 2.14 21.33 2.30
C PHE A 78 3.55 21.06 1.80
N CYS A 79 3.67 20.56 0.55
CA CYS A 79 4.97 20.24 -0.04
C CYS A 79 4.97 20.51 -1.54
N PRO A 80 5.77 21.47 -2.03
CA PRO A 80 5.85 21.80 -3.46
C PRO A 80 6.44 20.66 -4.31
N ARG A 81 7.08 19.66 -3.69
CA ARG A 81 7.61 18.46 -4.37
C ARG A 81 6.58 17.36 -4.58
N CYS A 82 5.29 17.66 -4.44
CA CYS A 82 4.21 16.78 -4.88
C CYS A 82 3.92 17.02 -6.36
N GLN A 83 3.78 15.94 -7.14
CA GLN A 83 3.54 16.05 -8.57
C GLN A 83 2.59 14.97 -9.09
N LEU A 84 1.89 15.33 -10.15
CA LEU A 84 1.05 14.40 -10.90
C LEU A 84 1.92 13.37 -11.64
N TYR A 85 1.47 12.12 -11.74
CA TYR A 85 2.09 11.10 -12.58
C TYR A 85 1.04 10.26 -13.32
N ASP A 86 1.49 9.42 -14.25
CA ASP A 86 0.60 8.67 -15.15
C ASP A 86 0.04 7.36 -14.55
N GLY A 87 0.40 7.03 -13.31
CA GLY A 87 0.01 5.79 -12.65
C GLY A 87 0.79 4.55 -13.11
N ARG A 88 1.75 4.69 -14.02
CA ARG A 88 2.51 3.59 -14.60
C ARG A 88 3.98 3.64 -14.22
N ARG A 89 4.67 4.73 -14.61
CA ARG A 89 6.10 4.90 -14.35
C ARG A 89 6.32 6.08 -13.42
N LEU A 90 7.03 5.84 -12.32
CA LEU A 90 7.41 6.91 -11.39
C LEU A 90 8.40 7.88 -12.07
N PRO A 91 8.15 9.19 -12.02
CA PRO A 91 8.95 10.21 -12.73
C PRO A 91 10.27 10.52 -12.01
N PHE A 92 10.97 9.48 -11.55
CA PHE A 92 12.22 9.59 -10.81
C PHE A 92 13.26 8.60 -11.36
N PRO A 93 14.56 8.93 -11.22
CA PRO A 93 15.65 8.02 -11.55
C PRO A 93 15.65 6.75 -10.69
N ASP A 94 16.39 5.75 -11.13
CA ASP A 94 16.67 4.56 -10.35
C ASP A 94 17.44 4.91 -9.07
N ALA A 95 17.19 4.18 -7.98
CA ALA A 95 17.93 4.31 -6.72
C ALA A 95 17.95 5.73 -6.12
N HIS A 96 16.87 6.50 -6.31
CA HIS A 96 16.81 7.91 -5.94
C HIS A 96 16.45 8.16 -4.47
N PHE A 97 15.61 7.33 -3.87
CA PHE A 97 15.04 7.54 -2.54
C PHE A 97 15.62 6.59 -1.49
N ALA A 98 15.83 7.12 -0.28
CA ALA A 98 16.22 6.32 0.88
C ALA A 98 15.03 5.53 1.44
N SER A 99 13.81 6.05 1.27
CA SER A 99 12.58 5.38 1.67
C SER A 99 11.47 5.66 0.67
N VAL A 100 10.71 4.62 0.31
CA VAL A 100 9.58 4.69 -0.62
C VAL A 100 8.40 3.97 -0.01
N GLY A 101 7.21 4.55 -0.09
CA GLY A 101 6.02 3.90 0.42
C GLY A 101 4.79 4.07 -0.45
N ALA A 102 3.80 3.19 -0.21
CA ALA A 102 2.48 3.27 -0.78
C ALA A 102 1.46 2.73 0.24
N LEU A 103 0.50 3.55 0.62
CA LEU A 103 -0.56 3.21 1.58
C LEU A 103 -1.91 3.20 0.89
N ASN A 104 -2.54 2.04 0.82
CA ASN A 104 -3.85 1.83 0.17
C ASN A 104 -3.88 2.34 -1.29
N VAL A 105 -2.90 1.91 -2.06
CA VAL A 105 -2.75 2.24 -3.49
C VAL A 105 -2.74 0.97 -4.36
N LEU A 106 -2.06 -0.09 -3.89
CA LEU A 106 -1.82 -1.30 -4.68
C LEU A 106 -3.12 -1.97 -5.15
N GLU A 107 -4.17 -1.89 -4.36
CA GLU A 107 -5.51 -2.41 -4.67
C GLU A 107 -6.22 -1.69 -5.82
N HIS A 108 -5.76 -0.50 -6.18
CA HIS A 108 -6.36 0.36 -7.20
C HIS A 108 -5.55 0.46 -8.50
N VAL A 109 -4.40 -0.23 -8.60
CA VAL A 109 -3.53 -0.13 -9.78
C VAL A 109 -3.85 -1.20 -10.83
N ASP A 110 -3.80 -0.81 -12.11
CA ASP A 110 -4.06 -1.72 -13.23
C ASP A 110 -3.00 -2.83 -13.32
N GLU A 111 -1.73 -2.51 -13.04
CA GLU A 111 -0.58 -3.42 -13.17
C GLU A 111 0.17 -3.54 -11.83
N PRO A 112 -0.35 -4.31 -10.85
CA PRO A 112 0.18 -4.32 -9.48
C PRO A 112 1.62 -4.89 -9.39
N GLU A 113 1.99 -5.84 -10.24
CA GLU A 113 3.33 -6.39 -10.29
C GLU A 113 4.36 -5.36 -10.80
N ALA A 114 3.98 -4.61 -11.83
CA ALA A 114 4.80 -3.51 -12.38
C ALA A 114 4.92 -2.38 -11.36
N PHE A 115 3.85 -2.07 -10.63
CA PHE A 115 3.86 -1.07 -9.56
C PHE A 115 4.88 -1.40 -8.46
N ILE A 116 4.88 -2.64 -7.95
CA ILE A 116 5.89 -3.07 -6.95
C ILE A 116 7.30 -2.94 -7.53
N LYS A 117 7.52 -3.32 -8.80
CA LYS A 117 8.81 -3.17 -9.46
C LYS A 117 9.27 -1.72 -9.54
N GLU A 118 8.35 -0.78 -9.80
CA GLU A 118 8.65 0.66 -9.82
C GLU A 118 9.01 1.20 -8.42
N LEU A 119 8.31 0.78 -7.37
CA LEU A 119 8.70 1.12 -5.99
C LEU A 119 10.14 0.68 -5.69
N VAL A 120 10.48 -0.55 -6.07
CA VAL A 120 11.84 -1.09 -5.88
C VAL A 120 12.85 -0.33 -6.75
N ARG A 121 12.53 -0.02 -8.02
CA ARG A 121 13.43 0.67 -8.93
C ARG A 121 13.90 2.03 -8.38
N VAL A 122 12.97 2.83 -7.87
CA VAL A 122 13.30 4.19 -7.38
C VAL A 122 13.89 4.20 -5.97
N THR A 123 13.80 3.10 -5.23
CA THR A 123 14.42 2.94 -3.90
C THR A 123 15.92 2.65 -4.08
N ARG A 124 16.80 3.33 -3.34
CA ARG A 124 18.24 3.06 -3.36
C ARG A 124 18.57 1.66 -2.78
N LEU A 125 19.75 1.13 -3.06
CA LEU A 125 20.26 -0.06 -2.39
C LEU A 125 20.36 0.19 -0.89
N GLY A 126 19.93 -0.77 -0.07
CA GLY A 126 19.77 -0.61 1.38
C GLY A 126 18.61 0.30 1.80
N GLY A 127 17.86 0.86 0.85
CA GLY A 127 16.71 1.73 1.12
C GLY A 127 15.46 0.94 1.54
N ARG A 128 14.58 1.63 2.27
CA ARG A 128 13.36 1.06 2.84
C ARG A 128 12.18 1.16 1.89
N ILE A 129 11.35 0.13 1.87
CA ILE A 129 10.07 0.11 1.17
C ILE A 129 8.97 -0.22 2.19
N VAL A 130 7.90 0.59 2.23
CA VAL A 130 6.74 0.38 3.11
C VAL A 130 5.49 0.29 2.24
N VAL A 131 4.83 -0.86 2.22
CA VAL A 131 3.59 -1.04 1.46
C VAL A 131 2.49 -1.54 2.38
N SER A 132 1.38 -0.83 2.40
CA SER A 132 0.18 -1.25 3.12
C SER A 132 -1.02 -1.28 2.19
N SER A 133 -1.86 -2.30 2.36
CA SER A 133 -3.06 -2.52 1.55
C SER A 133 -4.07 -3.37 2.32
N PRO A 134 -5.37 -3.31 2.02
CA PRO A 134 -6.35 -4.23 2.58
C PRO A 134 -5.95 -5.69 2.32
N ASN A 135 -6.23 -6.57 3.27
CA ASN A 135 -6.06 -8.00 3.06
C ASN A 135 -7.38 -8.64 2.61
N PHE A 136 -7.62 -8.71 1.30
CA PHE A 136 -8.84 -9.32 0.74
C PHE A 136 -8.90 -10.85 0.90
N PHE A 137 -7.78 -11.50 1.25
CA PHE A 137 -7.74 -12.94 1.59
C PHE A 137 -7.89 -13.20 3.08
N ARG A 138 -8.49 -12.26 3.79
CA ARG A 138 -8.76 -12.34 5.21
C ARG A 138 -9.61 -13.55 5.57
N VAL A 139 -9.13 -14.33 6.53
CA VAL A 139 -9.79 -15.53 7.08
C VAL A 139 -10.33 -15.26 8.47
N PHE A 140 -9.56 -14.52 9.30
CA PHE A 140 -9.92 -14.19 10.68
C PHE A 140 -10.30 -12.72 10.83
N GLY A 141 -11.17 -12.42 11.78
CA GLY A 141 -11.63 -11.08 12.14
C GLY A 141 -13.14 -10.91 11.97
N PHE A 142 -13.69 -9.96 12.72
CA PHE A 142 -15.14 -9.73 12.85
C PHE A 142 -15.61 -8.45 12.15
N ARG A 143 -14.71 -7.51 11.87
CA ARG A 143 -15.03 -6.24 11.19
C ARG A 143 -14.70 -6.33 9.71
N ASP A 144 -15.57 -7.06 9.00
CA ASP A 144 -15.42 -7.23 7.57
C ASP A 144 -16.24 -6.14 6.84
N TYR A 145 -15.59 -5.07 6.39
CA TYR A 145 -16.25 -3.96 5.72
C TYR A 145 -16.54 -4.26 4.23
N HIS A 146 -15.71 -5.06 3.58
CA HIS A 146 -15.91 -5.41 2.18
C HIS A 146 -16.67 -6.73 2.00
N PRO A 147 -17.61 -6.86 1.03
CA PRO A 147 -18.41 -8.06 0.83
C PRO A 147 -17.62 -9.36 0.63
N ARG A 148 -16.43 -9.28 0.00
CA ARG A 148 -15.55 -10.44 -0.23
C ARG A 148 -14.90 -10.99 1.04
N MET A 149 -14.92 -10.25 2.12
CA MET A 149 -14.39 -10.64 3.43
C MET A 149 -15.47 -11.23 4.34
N ARG A 150 -16.76 -10.94 4.06
CA ARG A 150 -17.89 -11.28 4.95
C ARG A 150 -18.31 -12.74 4.82
N GLY A 151 -18.70 -13.31 5.97
CA GLY A 151 -19.34 -14.62 6.07
C GLY A 151 -18.37 -15.81 5.97
N VAL A 152 -18.80 -16.93 6.54
CA VAL A 152 -17.99 -18.15 6.67
C VAL A 152 -17.58 -18.73 5.31
N ALA A 153 -18.47 -18.68 4.33
CA ALA A 153 -18.18 -19.19 2.98
C ALA A 153 -17.03 -18.42 2.30
N ASN A 154 -17.00 -17.09 2.44
CA ASN A 154 -15.90 -16.29 1.91
C ASN A 154 -14.59 -16.53 2.68
N LYS A 155 -14.65 -16.67 4.00
CA LYS A 155 -13.48 -16.99 4.82
C LYS A 155 -12.87 -18.35 4.46
N TRP A 156 -13.69 -19.36 4.23
CA TRP A 156 -13.27 -20.67 3.73
C TRP A 156 -12.66 -20.57 2.32
N ARG A 157 -13.29 -19.83 1.42
CA ARG A 157 -12.77 -19.56 0.07
C ARG A 157 -11.41 -18.85 0.12
N ASN A 158 -11.27 -17.84 0.96
CA ASN A 158 -10.02 -17.11 1.14
C ASN A 158 -8.91 -18.00 1.71
N TRP A 159 -9.22 -18.85 2.68
CA TRP A 159 -8.25 -19.84 3.18
C TRP A 159 -7.77 -20.78 2.05
N ARG A 160 -8.69 -21.32 1.24
CA ARG A 160 -8.33 -22.16 0.09
C ARG A 160 -7.46 -21.41 -0.92
N ARG A 161 -7.79 -20.16 -1.21
CA ARG A 161 -6.99 -19.31 -2.10
C ARG A 161 -5.58 -19.10 -1.55
N LEU A 162 -5.41 -18.81 -0.28
CA LEU A 162 -4.08 -18.68 0.34
C LEU A 162 -3.26 -19.97 0.21
N GLN A 163 -3.88 -21.14 0.40
CA GLN A 163 -3.19 -22.43 0.21
C GLN A 163 -2.81 -22.64 -1.27
N ALA A 164 -3.70 -22.34 -2.19
CA ALA A 164 -3.43 -22.43 -3.63
C ALA A 164 -2.29 -21.50 -4.05
N LYS A 165 -2.28 -20.24 -3.57
CA LYS A 165 -1.18 -19.29 -3.83
C LYS A 165 0.15 -19.76 -3.26
N ARG A 166 0.18 -20.29 -2.04
CA ARG A 166 1.39 -20.88 -1.44
C ARG A 166 1.93 -22.05 -2.27
N ARG A 167 1.05 -22.88 -2.79
CA ARG A 167 1.41 -23.98 -3.69
C ARG A 167 1.97 -23.44 -5.01
N GLN A 168 1.26 -22.51 -5.65
CA GLN A 168 1.68 -21.88 -6.91
C GLN A 168 3.05 -21.20 -6.78
N MET A 169 3.30 -20.48 -5.69
CA MET A 169 4.60 -19.84 -5.42
C MET A 169 5.77 -20.84 -5.33
N ARG A 170 5.50 -22.09 -4.92
CA ARG A 170 6.52 -23.15 -4.85
C ARG A 170 6.71 -23.90 -6.16
N GLU A 171 5.61 -24.21 -6.85
CA GLU A 171 5.61 -25.08 -8.03
C GLU A 171 5.80 -24.32 -9.34
N SER A 172 5.29 -23.10 -9.44
CA SER A 172 5.30 -22.30 -10.67
C SER A 172 5.41 -20.79 -10.34
N PRO A 173 6.50 -20.34 -9.72
CA PRO A 173 6.62 -18.96 -9.20
C PRO A 173 6.50 -17.87 -10.28
N GLU A 174 6.84 -18.19 -11.53
CA GLU A 174 6.71 -17.28 -12.69
C GLU A 174 5.26 -17.05 -13.10
N SER A 175 4.34 -17.96 -12.74
CA SER A 175 2.92 -17.87 -13.07
C SER A 175 2.10 -17.09 -12.04
N VAL A 176 2.69 -16.78 -10.88
CA VAL A 176 1.99 -16.04 -9.81
C VAL A 176 1.60 -14.65 -10.30
N ARG A 177 0.34 -14.29 -10.11
CA ARG A 177 -0.21 -12.94 -10.38
C ARG A 177 -1.16 -12.57 -9.26
N PHE A 178 -1.36 -11.28 -9.02
CA PHE A 178 -2.44 -10.82 -8.16
C PHE A 178 -3.81 -11.17 -8.78
N ASP A 179 -4.74 -11.60 -7.94
CA ASP A 179 -6.11 -11.81 -8.37
C ASP A 179 -6.79 -10.47 -8.63
N LYS A 180 -7.37 -10.30 -9.82
CA LYS A 180 -8.20 -9.15 -10.13
C LYS A 180 -9.60 -9.30 -9.53
N MET A 181 -10.24 -8.16 -9.26
CA MET A 181 -11.61 -8.12 -8.75
C MET A 181 -12.41 -7.01 -9.43
N THR A 182 -13.73 -7.21 -9.49
CA THR A 182 -14.64 -6.20 -10.02
C THR A 182 -14.90 -5.15 -8.93
N PRO A 183 -14.72 -3.86 -9.21
CA PRO A 183 -15.04 -2.80 -8.28
C PRO A 183 -16.54 -2.72 -8.01
N ILE A 184 -16.91 -2.28 -6.83
CA ILE A 184 -18.29 -2.00 -6.44
C ILE A 184 -18.48 -0.49 -6.52
N VAL A 185 -19.24 -0.07 -7.53
CA VAL A 185 -19.57 1.35 -7.71
C VAL A 185 -20.90 1.62 -7.04
N LYS A 186 -20.88 2.37 -5.95
CA LYS A 186 -22.08 2.79 -5.21
C LYS A 186 -21.89 4.14 -4.54
N GLU A 187 -22.99 4.78 -4.24
CA GLU A 187 -23.03 5.97 -3.38
C GLU A 187 -23.81 5.64 -2.09
N PRO A 188 -23.37 6.15 -0.90
CA PRO A 188 -22.14 6.89 -0.70
C PRO A 188 -20.89 6.02 -0.88
N PHE A 189 -19.78 6.66 -1.23
CA PHE A 189 -18.48 5.99 -1.39
C PHE A 189 -18.07 5.28 -0.08
N THR A 190 -17.67 4.03 -0.21
CA THR A 190 -17.11 3.26 0.91
C THR A 190 -15.67 2.91 0.57
N PRO A 191 -14.70 3.10 1.49
CA PRO A 191 -13.30 2.74 1.25
C PRO A 191 -13.15 1.32 0.70
N ASP A 192 -12.26 1.17 -0.29
CA ASP A 192 -11.88 -0.09 -0.93
C ASP A 192 -12.99 -0.81 -1.73
N ASP A 193 -14.23 -0.28 -1.82
CA ASP A 193 -15.26 -0.84 -2.68
C ASP A 193 -14.85 -0.77 -4.16
N ASP A 194 -14.11 0.24 -4.54
CA ASP A 194 -13.58 0.48 -5.88
C ASP A 194 -12.27 -0.27 -6.19
N ALA A 195 -11.78 -1.10 -5.26
CA ALA A 195 -10.59 -1.92 -5.47
C ALA A 195 -10.75 -2.90 -6.65
N ILE A 196 -9.72 -2.99 -7.48
CA ILE A 196 -9.64 -3.88 -8.65
C ILE A 196 -8.63 -5.02 -8.48
N VAL A 197 -7.84 -5.01 -7.41
CA VAL A 197 -6.84 -6.02 -7.08
C VAL A 197 -7.14 -6.59 -5.69
N ALA A 198 -7.25 -7.91 -5.60
CA ALA A 198 -7.42 -8.60 -4.32
C ALA A 198 -6.08 -8.75 -3.60
N THR A 199 -5.56 -7.65 -3.07
CA THR A 199 -4.29 -7.61 -2.35
C THR A 199 -4.29 -8.49 -1.10
N ASN A 200 -3.13 -9.04 -0.77
CA ASN A 200 -2.88 -9.79 0.45
C ASN A 200 -1.37 -9.80 0.81
N ALA A 201 -1.07 -10.00 2.07
CA ALA A 201 0.31 -9.95 2.57
C ALA A 201 1.23 -11.02 1.97
N LEU A 202 0.69 -12.18 1.58
CA LEU A 202 1.49 -13.28 1.02
C LEU A 202 2.04 -12.93 -0.36
N GLU A 203 1.18 -12.43 -1.27
CA GLU A 203 1.58 -12.03 -2.63
C GLU A 203 2.44 -10.78 -2.60
N MET A 204 2.10 -9.78 -1.76
CA MET A 204 2.92 -8.58 -1.59
C MET A 204 4.34 -8.93 -1.15
N ARG A 205 4.50 -9.83 -0.16
CA ARG A 205 5.80 -10.35 0.25
C ARG A 205 6.53 -11.04 -0.90
N PHE A 206 5.87 -11.95 -1.59
CA PHE A 206 6.43 -12.70 -2.71
C PHE A 206 6.98 -11.77 -3.80
N PHE A 207 6.22 -10.75 -4.22
CA PHE A 207 6.66 -9.83 -5.27
C PHE A 207 7.78 -8.90 -4.81
N LEU A 208 7.79 -8.44 -3.56
CA LEU A 208 8.90 -7.67 -3.01
C LEU A 208 10.19 -8.51 -3.00
N GLU A 209 10.14 -9.75 -2.50
CA GLU A 209 11.29 -10.65 -2.46
C GLU A 209 11.81 -11.01 -3.86
N ARG A 210 10.90 -11.24 -4.81
CA ARG A 210 11.23 -11.54 -6.22
C ARG A 210 11.89 -10.35 -6.94
N ASN A 211 11.59 -9.14 -6.52
CA ASN A 211 12.21 -7.92 -7.06
C ASN A 211 13.46 -7.47 -6.27
N GLY A 212 14.09 -8.37 -5.52
CA GLY A 212 15.36 -8.10 -4.87
C GLY A 212 15.27 -7.39 -3.52
N CYS A 213 14.15 -7.54 -2.82
CA CYS A 213 14.01 -7.03 -1.45
C CYS A 213 14.16 -8.14 -0.40
N THR A 214 14.53 -7.75 0.81
CA THR A 214 14.36 -8.55 2.02
C THR A 214 13.17 -8.00 2.79
N VAL A 215 12.13 -8.80 2.99
CA VAL A 215 10.97 -8.38 3.79
C VAL A 215 11.27 -8.61 5.27
N GLU A 216 11.42 -7.53 6.01
CA GLU A 216 11.82 -7.53 7.42
C GLU A 216 10.62 -7.73 8.35
N ARG A 217 9.48 -7.07 8.01
CA ARG A 217 8.25 -7.14 8.80
C ARG A 217 7.04 -7.40 7.92
N VAL A 218 6.16 -8.26 8.40
CA VAL A 218 4.81 -8.45 7.87
C VAL A 218 3.87 -8.34 9.05
N GLU A 219 3.03 -7.33 9.04
CA GLU A 219 2.08 -7.03 10.10
C GLU A 219 0.65 -7.02 9.54
N CYS A 220 -0.30 -7.42 10.36
CA CYS A 220 -1.73 -7.38 10.01
C CYS A 220 -2.40 -6.08 10.47
N THR A 221 -1.65 -5.15 11.03
CA THR A 221 -2.09 -3.87 11.54
C THR A 221 -1.39 -2.72 10.82
N ASP A 222 -2.15 -1.78 10.31
CA ASP A 222 -1.67 -0.57 9.64
C ASP A 222 -1.73 0.67 10.54
N ARG A 223 -2.40 0.57 11.70
CA ARG A 223 -2.59 1.63 12.68
C ARG A 223 -1.91 1.30 13.99
N TYR A 224 -1.64 2.33 14.79
CA TYR A 224 -1.20 2.11 16.16
C TYR A 224 -2.32 1.44 16.97
N VAL A 225 -1.99 0.30 17.54
CA VAL A 225 -2.77 -0.40 18.56
C VAL A 225 -1.92 -0.55 19.81
N ALA A 226 -2.53 -0.89 20.95
CA ALA A 226 -1.76 -1.12 22.18
C ALA A 226 -0.66 -2.17 21.93
N LYS A 227 0.58 -1.85 22.28
CA LYS A 227 1.77 -2.68 21.98
C LYS A 227 1.63 -4.17 22.29
N PRO A 228 1.05 -4.60 23.44
CA PRO A 228 0.85 -6.04 23.72
C PRO A 228 -0.10 -6.72 22.73
N ILE A 229 -1.15 -6.01 22.32
CA ILE A 229 -2.14 -6.51 21.35
C ILE A 229 -1.51 -6.60 19.95
N ASP A 230 -0.79 -5.55 19.53
CA ASP A 230 -0.09 -5.54 18.25
C ASP A 230 0.93 -6.68 18.16
N PHE A 231 1.72 -6.88 19.21
CA PHE A 231 2.67 -7.98 19.32
C PHE A 231 1.97 -9.34 19.20
N ALA A 232 0.90 -9.57 19.96
CA ALA A 232 0.16 -10.84 19.96
C ALA A 232 -0.46 -11.14 18.58
N LEU A 233 -1.05 -10.14 17.92
CA LEU A 233 -1.65 -10.28 16.59
C LEU A 233 -0.60 -10.62 15.51
N ASN A 234 0.62 -10.11 15.65
CA ASN A 234 1.67 -10.25 14.65
C ASN A 234 2.67 -11.38 14.95
N LEU A 235 2.56 -12.06 16.10
CA LEU A 235 3.46 -13.16 16.50
C LEU A 235 3.26 -14.43 15.65
N LEU A 236 2.00 -14.74 15.28
CA LEU A 236 1.63 -16.00 14.65
C LEU A 236 1.55 -15.88 13.11
N PRO A 237 1.68 -17.02 12.37
CA PRO A 237 1.45 -17.05 10.92
C PRO A 237 0.08 -16.55 10.49
N THR A 238 -0.88 -16.49 11.40
CA THR A 238 -2.23 -15.94 11.21
C THR A 238 -2.22 -14.47 10.76
N ARG A 239 -1.13 -13.71 10.99
CA ARG A 239 -0.98 -12.33 10.48
C ARG A 239 -1.21 -12.22 8.97
N TYR A 240 -0.91 -13.25 8.19
CA TYR A 240 -1.21 -13.30 6.75
C TYR A 240 -2.72 -13.46 6.44
N MET A 241 -3.52 -13.79 7.44
CA MET A 241 -4.94 -14.13 7.32
C MET A 241 -5.85 -13.12 8.05
N MET A 242 -5.27 -12.02 8.57
CA MET A 242 -6.00 -11.05 9.40
C MET A 242 -6.02 -9.68 8.71
N PHE A 243 -6.68 -8.77 9.32
CA PHE A 243 -6.93 -7.34 9.03
C PHE A 243 -6.35 -6.80 7.71
N ASN A 244 -5.17 -6.19 7.76
CA ASN A 244 -4.50 -5.54 6.64
C ASN A 244 -3.17 -6.25 6.30
N ALA A 245 -2.57 -5.86 5.20
CA ALA A 245 -1.23 -6.27 4.82
C ALA A 245 -0.31 -5.05 4.94
N PHE A 246 0.49 -4.98 6.01
CA PHE A 246 1.48 -3.93 6.23
C PHE A 246 2.87 -4.55 6.18
N LEU A 247 3.64 -4.20 5.16
CA LEU A 247 4.94 -4.78 4.90
C LEU A 247 6.04 -3.72 4.93
N VAL A 248 7.15 -4.08 5.57
CA VAL A 248 8.39 -3.30 5.54
C VAL A 248 9.49 -4.17 4.94
N ALA A 249 10.14 -3.65 3.93
CA ALA A 249 11.19 -4.34 3.22
C ALA A 249 12.40 -3.42 3.00
N THR A 250 13.56 -4.03 2.78
CA THR A 250 14.79 -3.34 2.40
C THR A 250 15.22 -3.85 1.03
N ARG A 251 15.54 -2.94 0.10
CA ARG A 251 16.14 -3.29 -1.19
C ARG A 251 17.55 -3.85 -0.94
N LYS A 252 17.82 -5.06 -1.42
CA LYS A 252 19.15 -5.72 -1.27
C LYS A 252 20.25 -4.89 -1.93
N VAL A 253 21.41 -4.92 -1.31
CA VAL A 253 22.67 -4.33 -1.81
C VAL A 253 23.25 -5.21 -2.92
#